data_07f59ed486c171a3aa963c31d30c814a
#
_entry.id   07f59ed486c171a3aa963c31d30c814a
#
_cell.length_a   1.000
_cell.length_b   1.000
_cell.length_c   1.000
_cell.angle_alpha   90.00
_cell.angle_beta   90.00
_cell.angle_gamma   90.00
#
_symmetry.space_group_name_H-M   'P 1'
#
loop_
_entity.id
_entity.type
_entity.pdbx_description
1 polymer ?
#
loop_
_entity_poly.entity_id
_entity_poly.type
_entity_poly.pdbx_seq_one_letter_code
_entity_poly.pdbx_strand_id
1 'polypeptide(L)'
;VNTITLRPAAGNTGETISATASGQPILLLDDADFVIVDGRPGGVGSAADLTFENLATTSSSFTFRLLNGATNNSIRYCIIKNNTMNVAGPRAIEIGTSVSNPTGNSDNLIEDNEIIGGRSCIGLAGTSANPNLNTTIRNNIISNFGYAGVWVLSSSSNILIEGNEIFQTMGYNTTSFGIIAAGFTSLDILANKIYDIQSTGTTTLRGIQISPAAGATVNVINNFVSMMLDNGTKTTISGIYFLGSTD
;
A
#
# COMPACT_ATOMS: atom_id res chain seq x y z
N VAL A 1 -17.30 21.91 3.72
CA VAL A 1 -16.13 21.44 3.00
C VAL A 1 -16.56 21.06 1.58
N ASN A 2 -15.83 21.51 0.57
CA ASN A 2 -16.09 21.12 -0.82
C ASN A 2 -15.36 19.80 -1.09
N THR A 3 -16.10 18.82 -1.64
CA THR A 3 -15.54 17.52 -2.02
C THR A 3 -15.45 17.41 -3.53
N ILE A 4 -14.32 16.91 -4.03
CA ILE A 4 -14.14 16.54 -5.44
C ILE A 4 -14.29 15.04 -5.57
N THR A 5 -15.16 14.58 -6.48
CA THR A 5 -15.33 13.14 -6.74
C THR A 5 -14.95 12.82 -8.18
N LEU A 6 -13.99 11.89 -8.36
CA LEU A 6 -13.66 11.26 -9.64
C LEU A 6 -14.26 9.86 -9.67
N ARG A 7 -15.14 9.59 -10.63
CA ARG A 7 -15.76 8.27 -10.82
C ARG A 7 -16.31 8.09 -12.24
N PRO A 8 -16.51 6.86 -12.69
CA PRO A 8 -17.23 6.59 -13.94
C PRO A 8 -18.69 7.10 -13.86
N ALA A 9 -19.22 7.55 -14.98
CA ALA A 9 -20.64 7.86 -15.08
C ALA A 9 -21.51 6.61 -14.86
N ALA A 10 -22.74 6.79 -14.43
CA ALA A 10 -23.67 5.68 -14.28
C ALA A 10 -23.84 4.91 -15.60
N GLY A 11 -23.72 3.58 -15.54
CA GLY A 11 -23.80 2.70 -16.71
C GLY A 11 -22.49 2.49 -17.49
N ASN A 12 -21.44 3.25 -17.20
CA ASN A 12 -20.11 3.01 -17.79
C ASN A 12 -19.33 2.00 -16.94
N THR A 13 -18.84 0.94 -17.54
CA THR A 13 -18.09 -0.13 -16.88
C THR A 13 -16.78 -0.40 -17.59
N GLY A 14 -15.77 -0.87 -16.83
CA GLY A 14 -14.45 -1.25 -17.37
C GLY A 14 -13.63 -0.07 -17.86
N GLU A 15 -13.83 1.13 -17.35
CA GLU A 15 -13.08 2.33 -17.73
C GLU A 15 -11.61 2.23 -17.27
N THR A 16 -10.70 2.65 -18.14
CA THR A 16 -9.26 2.57 -17.87
C THR A 16 -8.55 3.88 -18.14
N ILE A 17 -7.76 4.32 -17.19
CA ILE A 17 -6.81 5.43 -17.32
C ILE A 17 -5.40 4.84 -17.23
N SER A 18 -4.71 4.79 -18.35
CA SER A 18 -3.36 4.21 -18.41
C SER A 18 -2.37 5.11 -19.11
N ALA A 19 -1.12 5.08 -18.67
CA ALA A 19 -0.01 5.77 -19.32
C ALA A 19 1.34 5.11 -18.95
N THR A 20 2.36 5.35 -19.77
CA THR A 20 3.75 5.05 -19.41
C THR A 20 4.33 6.27 -18.70
N ALA A 21 3.97 6.45 -17.44
CA ALA A 21 4.36 7.60 -16.62
C ALA A 21 5.64 7.29 -15.83
N SER A 22 6.78 7.79 -16.32
CA SER A 22 8.07 7.73 -15.65
C SER A 22 8.36 9.05 -14.96
N GLY A 23 8.63 9.01 -13.66
CA GLY A 23 8.89 10.20 -12.84
C GLY A 23 7.64 10.96 -12.37
N GLN A 24 6.48 10.67 -12.93
CA GLN A 24 5.20 11.22 -12.51
C GLN A 24 4.19 10.09 -12.25
N PRO A 25 3.22 10.27 -11.34
CA PRO A 25 2.14 9.32 -11.16
C PRO A 25 1.05 9.47 -12.23
N ILE A 26 0.18 8.48 -12.33
CA ILE A 26 -1.07 8.60 -13.11
C ILE A 26 -2.03 9.56 -12.42
N LEU A 27 -2.12 9.50 -11.10
CA LEU A 27 -2.89 10.45 -10.28
C LEU A 27 -2.01 11.00 -9.16
N LEU A 28 -1.93 12.33 -9.11
CA LEU A 28 -1.23 13.07 -8.05
C LEU A 28 -2.26 13.87 -7.25
N LEU A 29 -2.28 13.64 -5.93
CA LEU A 29 -2.93 14.50 -4.96
C LEU A 29 -1.80 15.25 -4.24
N ASP A 30 -1.57 16.50 -4.60
CA ASP A 30 -0.52 17.37 -4.10
C ASP A 30 -1.16 18.51 -3.32
N ASP A 31 -1.05 18.50 -2.00
CA ASP A 31 -1.77 19.44 -1.10
C ASP A 31 -3.30 19.43 -1.35
N ALA A 32 -3.82 18.29 -1.76
CA ALA A 32 -5.22 18.15 -2.16
C ALA A 32 -6.02 17.41 -1.09
N ASP A 33 -7.10 18.06 -0.63
CA ASP A 33 -7.93 17.55 0.44
C ASP A 33 -9.34 17.19 -0.03
N PHE A 34 -9.97 16.24 0.66
CA PHE A 34 -11.35 15.83 0.44
C PHE A 34 -11.64 15.35 -0.99
N VAL A 35 -10.65 14.70 -1.62
CA VAL A 35 -10.81 14.06 -2.92
C VAL A 35 -11.30 12.63 -2.72
N ILE A 36 -12.34 12.26 -3.44
CA ILE A 36 -12.86 10.89 -3.50
C ILE A 36 -12.58 10.34 -4.90
N VAL A 37 -11.81 9.26 -4.98
CA VAL A 37 -11.66 8.44 -6.19
C VAL A 37 -12.50 7.19 -5.95
N ASP A 38 -13.60 7.07 -6.67
CA ASP A 38 -14.58 5.98 -6.50
C ASP A 38 -14.76 5.24 -7.82
N GLY A 39 -14.26 4.01 -7.91
CA GLY A 39 -14.31 3.21 -9.14
C GLY A 39 -15.70 2.69 -9.52
N ARG A 40 -16.73 2.96 -8.73
CA ARG A 40 -18.09 2.49 -9.00
C ARG A 40 -18.83 3.40 -9.97
N PRO A 41 -19.42 2.86 -11.02
CA PRO A 41 -20.27 3.64 -11.93
C PRO A 41 -21.42 4.31 -11.18
N GLY A 42 -21.51 5.63 -11.29
CA GLY A 42 -22.52 6.40 -10.56
C GLY A 42 -22.37 6.40 -9.03
N GLY A 43 -21.32 5.77 -8.48
CA GLY A 43 -21.08 5.66 -7.04
C GLY A 43 -21.92 4.62 -6.33
N VAL A 44 -22.49 3.64 -7.03
CA VAL A 44 -23.36 2.59 -6.48
C VAL A 44 -22.82 1.20 -6.77
N GLY A 45 -23.21 0.22 -5.94
CA GLY A 45 -22.72 -1.17 -6.08
C GLY A 45 -21.39 -1.40 -5.35
N SER A 46 -20.75 -2.53 -5.67
CA SER A 46 -19.50 -2.99 -5.05
C SER A 46 -18.42 -3.38 -6.07
N ALA A 47 -18.68 -3.21 -7.37
CA ALA A 47 -17.70 -3.56 -8.40
C ALA A 47 -16.63 -2.47 -8.54
N ALA A 48 -15.36 -2.88 -8.67
CA ALA A 48 -14.25 -2.02 -9.03
C ALA A 48 -14.19 -1.92 -10.57
N ASP A 49 -14.80 -0.90 -11.13
CA ASP A 49 -14.93 -0.74 -12.59
C ASP A 49 -14.01 0.35 -13.20
N LEU A 50 -13.26 1.09 -12.38
CA LEU A 50 -12.28 2.07 -12.84
C LEU A 50 -10.87 1.56 -12.61
N THR A 51 -10.13 1.37 -13.70
CA THR A 51 -8.73 0.94 -13.66
C THR A 51 -7.80 2.13 -13.85
N PHE A 52 -6.77 2.20 -13.00
CA PHE A 52 -5.61 3.07 -13.18
C PHE A 52 -4.38 2.19 -13.37
N GLU A 53 -3.65 2.37 -14.46
CA GLU A 53 -2.50 1.52 -14.77
C GLU A 53 -1.27 2.33 -15.18
N ASN A 54 -0.16 2.20 -14.46
CA ASN A 54 1.12 2.73 -14.89
C ASN A 54 1.93 1.65 -15.59
N LEU A 55 2.15 1.83 -16.89
CA LEU A 55 2.89 0.92 -17.77
C LEU A 55 4.40 1.13 -17.74
N ALA A 56 4.89 2.18 -17.06
CA ALA A 56 6.33 2.44 -16.96
C ALA A 56 7.02 1.36 -16.13
N THR A 57 8.28 1.06 -16.49
CA THR A 57 9.13 0.05 -15.84
C THR A 57 10.36 0.64 -15.16
N THR A 58 10.29 1.91 -14.76
CA THR A 58 11.40 2.66 -14.15
C THR A 58 11.28 2.73 -12.62
N SER A 59 12.36 3.08 -11.95
CA SER A 59 12.40 3.26 -10.48
C SER A 59 11.53 4.40 -9.95
N SER A 60 11.02 5.25 -10.80
CA SER A 60 10.17 6.40 -10.44
C SER A 60 8.73 6.25 -10.95
N SER A 61 8.27 5.02 -11.19
CA SER A 61 6.90 4.78 -11.61
C SER A 61 5.97 4.62 -10.41
N PHE A 62 5.00 5.50 -10.30
CA PHE A 62 3.92 5.44 -9.31
C PHE A 62 2.58 5.48 -10.03
N THR A 63 1.59 4.77 -9.50
CA THR A 63 0.24 4.91 -10.08
C THR A 63 -0.50 6.02 -9.37
N PHE A 64 -0.56 6.00 -8.04
CA PHE A 64 -1.10 7.09 -7.24
C PHE A 64 -0.03 7.64 -6.29
N ARG A 65 -0.02 8.96 -6.12
CA ARG A 65 0.78 9.62 -5.08
C ARG A 65 -0.04 10.65 -4.34
N LEU A 66 0.06 10.62 -3.01
CA LEU A 66 -0.49 11.61 -2.10
C LEU A 66 0.70 12.31 -1.45
N LEU A 67 0.84 13.60 -1.67
CA LEU A 67 2.01 14.37 -1.24
C LEU A 67 1.59 15.70 -0.59
N ASN A 68 2.52 16.26 0.14
CA ASN A 68 2.52 17.68 0.51
C ASN A 68 1.30 18.12 1.36
N GLY A 69 0.81 17.26 2.23
CA GLY A 69 -0.33 17.59 3.07
C GLY A 69 -1.67 17.15 2.48
N ALA A 70 -1.68 16.23 1.51
CA ALA A 70 -2.92 15.66 0.98
C ALA A 70 -3.67 14.90 2.08
N THR A 71 -4.77 15.46 2.57
CA THR A 71 -5.50 14.95 3.73
C THR A 71 -6.97 14.66 3.45
N ASN A 72 -7.58 13.78 4.25
CA ASN A 72 -9.00 13.46 4.16
C ASN A 72 -9.44 12.93 2.77
N ASN A 73 -8.56 12.24 2.06
CA ASN A 73 -8.86 11.66 0.76
C ASN A 73 -9.32 10.20 0.90
N SER A 74 -10.16 9.77 -0.04
CA SER A 74 -10.65 8.40 -0.11
C SER A 74 -10.41 7.81 -1.50
N ILE A 75 -9.75 6.64 -1.55
CA ILE A 75 -9.53 5.85 -2.77
C ILE A 75 -10.24 4.52 -2.57
N ARG A 76 -11.27 4.26 -3.38
CA ARG A 76 -12.10 3.08 -3.17
C ARG A 76 -12.66 2.48 -4.45
N TYR A 77 -12.89 1.17 -4.41
CA TYR A 77 -13.48 0.40 -5.52
C TYR A 77 -12.76 0.63 -6.86
N CYS A 78 -11.43 0.82 -6.81
CA CYS A 78 -10.60 0.98 -8.00
C CYS A 78 -9.72 -0.26 -8.22
N ILE A 79 -9.35 -0.50 -9.48
CA ILE A 79 -8.27 -1.41 -9.84
C ILE A 79 -7.02 -0.56 -10.09
N ILE A 80 -5.98 -0.74 -9.27
CA ILE A 80 -4.78 0.11 -9.30
C ILE A 80 -3.57 -0.77 -9.61
N LYS A 81 -2.96 -0.58 -10.79
CA LYS A 81 -1.88 -1.42 -11.29
C LYS A 81 -0.58 -0.64 -11.48
N ASN A 82 0.52 -1.26 -11.10
CA ASN A 82 1.86 -0.78 -11.39
C ASN A 82 2.73 -1.92 -11.91
N ASN A 83 3.29 -1.78 -13.10
CA ASN A 83 3.99 -2.88 -13.79
C ASN A 83 5.45 -3.08 -13.35
N THR A 84 5.94 -2.37 -12.33
CA THR A 84 7.34 -2.42 -11.90
C THR A 84 7.52 -3.11 -10.56
N MET A 85 7.87 -4.39 -10.53
CA MET A 85 8.03 -5.15 -9.30
C MET A 85 9.50 -5.32 -8.86
N ASN A 86 10.43 -5.40 -9.80
CA ASN A 86 11.84 -5.79 -9.54
C ASN A 86 12.79 -4.61 -9.34
N VAL A 87 12.31 -3.38 -9.43
CA VAL A 87 13.14 -2.17 -9.30
C VAL A 87 12.83 -1.49 -7.96
N ALA A 88 13.82 -0.90 -7.32
CA ALA A 88 13.61 -0.14 -6.08
C ALA A 88 12.84 1.16 -6.36
N GLY A 89 11.83 1.45 -5.55
CA GLY A 89 11.11 2.71 -5.58
C GLY A 89 9.63 2.63 -5.94
N PRO A 90 9.21 1.96 -7.04
CA PRO A 90 7.84 2.00 -7.53
C PRO A 90 6.80 1.52 -6.52
N ARG A 91 5.65 2.20 -6.50
CA ARG A 91 4.47 1.79 -5.71
C ARG A 91 3.20 1.98 -6.52
N ALA A 92 2.23 1.10 -6.31
CA ALA A 92 0.91 1.34 -6.86
C ALA A 92 0.26 2.54 -6.17
N ILE A 93 0.35 2.63 -4.84
CA ILE A 93 -0.07 3.81 -4.06
C ILE A 93 1.08 4.24 -3.14
N GLU A 94 1.48 5.49 -3.21
CA GLU A 94 2.42 6.12 -2.27
C GLU A 94 1.73 7.24 -1.50
N ILE A 95 1.80 7.19 -0.17
CA ILE A 95 1.52 8.31 0.72
C ILE A 95 2.87 8.77 1.26
N GLY A 96 3.43 9.80 0.64
CA GLY A 96 4.80 10.24 0.87
C GLY A 96 4.88 11.68 1.32
N THR A 97 5.77 11.97 2.28
CA THR A 97 6.06 13.34 2.68
C THR A 97 7.29 13.84 1.93
N SER A 98 7.16 14.96 1.24
CA SER A 98 8.30 15.67 0.69
C SER A 98 9.06 16.40 1.81
N VAL A 99 10.38 16.38 1.76
CA VAL A 99 11.22 17.11 2.71
C VAL A 99 11.02 18.64 2.67
N SER A 100 10.40 19.14 1.61
CA SER A 100 10.15 20.56 1.39
C SER A 100 8.78 21.05 1.89
N ASN A 101 7.90 20.14 2.34
CA ASN A 101 6.57 20.51 2.80
C ASN A 101 6.42 20.33 4.31
N PRO A 102 5.85 21.31 5.05
CA PRO A 102 5.72 21.27 6.49
C PRO A 102 4.58 20.38 7.02
N THR A 103 3.78 19.73 6.17
CA THR A 103 2.64 18.92 6.59
C THR A 103 2.73 17.48 6.10
N GLY A 104 2.38 16.52 6.97
CA GLY A 104 2.20 15.12 6.61
C GLY A 104 0.86 14.87 5.91
N ASN A 105 0.75 13.79 5.18
CA ASN A 105 -0.50 13.37 4.54
C ASN A 105 -1.29 12.50 5.53
N SER A 106 -2.40 13.01 6.02
CA SER A 106 -3.13 12.40 7.14
C SER A 106 -4.60 12.13 6.80
N ASP A 107 -5.24 11.31 7.62
CA ASP A 107 -6.69 11.03 7.53
C ASP A 107 -7.12 10.47 6.16
N ASN A 108 -6.25 9.71 5.50
CA ASN A 108 -6.52 9.13 4.19
C ASN A 108 -7.08 7.70 4.32
N LEU A 109 -8.02 7.37 3.47
CA LEU A 109 -8.70 6.08 3.40
C LEU A 109 -8.43 5.37 2.07
N ILE A 110 -7.94 4.13 2.14
CA ILE A 110 -7.76 3.22 1.00
C ILE A 110 -8.60 1.98 1.28
N GLU A 111 -9.74 1.83 0.61
CA GLU A 111 -10.68 0.74 0.91
C GLU A 111 -11.28 0.08 -0.33
N ASP A 112 -11.57 -1.23 -0.22
CA ASP A 112 -12.30 -2.00 -1.24
C ASP A 112 -11.69 -1.93 -2.65
N ASN A 113 -10.35 -1.77 -2.76
CA ASN A 113 -9.63 -1.72 -4.03
C ASN A 113 -9.00 -3.07 -4.36
N GLU A 114 -8.74 -3.29 -5.66
CA GLU A 114 -7.79 -4.29 -6.15
C GLU A 114 -6.47 -3.58 -6.51
N ILE A 115 -5.38 -3.89 -5.77
CA ILE A 115 -4.09 -3.20 -5.89
C ILE A 115 -3.02 -4.21 -6.31
N ILE A 116 -2.44 -3.99 -7.48
CA ILE A 116 -1.58 -4.97 -8.13
C ILE A 116 -0.23 -4.37 -8.50
N GLY A 117 0.84 -5.04 -8.10
CA GLY A 117 2.18 -4.72 -8.57
C GLY A 117 2.87 -3.60 -7.81
N GLY A 118 3.89 -3.04 -8.44
CA GLY A 118 4.86 -2.17 -7.80
C GLY A 118 5.90 -2.97 -6.98
N ARG A 119 6.98 -2.32 -6.57
CA ARG A 119 7.84 -2.90 -5.54
C ARG A 119 7.05 -3.13 -4.25
N SER A 120 6.22 -2.17 -3.90
CA SER A 120 5.15 -2.36 -2.90
C SER A 120 3.83 -1.91 -3.48
N CYS A 121 2.75 -2.63 -3.18
CA CYS A 121 1.43 -2.17 -3.59
C CYS A 121 1.08 -0.85 -2.90
N ILE A 122 1.24 -0.78 -1.58
CA ILE A 122 1.01 0.44 -0.80
C ILE A 122 2.27 0.77 0.00
N GLY A 123 2.71 2.02 -0.05
CA GLY A 123 3.81 2.53 0.76
C GLY A 123 3.46 3.83 1.48
N LEU A 124 3.74 3.87 2.79
CA LEU A 124 3.60 5.05 3.63
C LEU A 124 4.98 5.50 4.08
N ALA A 125 5.34 6.75 3.81
CA ALA A 125 6.64 7.32 4.17
C ALA A 125 6.47 8.76 4.65
N GLY A 126 6.36 8.96 5.95
CA GLY A 126 6.45 10.28 6.60
C GLY A 126 7.90 10.67 6.91
N THR A 127 8.08 11.87 7.43
CA THR A 127 9.34 12.31 8.07
C THR A 127 9.08 12.60 9.54
N SER A 128 10.11 12.64 10.37
CA SER A 128 9.95 12.95 11.80
C SER A 128 9.35 14.35 12.05
N ALA A 129 9.62 15.29 11.14
CA ALA A 129 9.01 16.62 11.19
C ALA A 129 7.57 16.64 10.67
N ASN A 130 7.24 15.77 9.71
CA ASN A 130 5.95 15.73 9.02
C ASN A 130 5.46 14.29 8.91
N PRO A 131 4.97 13.69 9.99
CA PRO A 131 4.50 12.31 9.98
C PRO A 131 3.17 12.19 9.21
N ASN A 132 2.94 11.04 8.60
CA ASN A 132 1.63 10.67 8.09
C ASN A 132 0.81 10.07 9.25
N LEU A 133 -0.41 10.58 9.49
CA LEU A 133 -1.24 10.17 10.61
C LEU A 133 -2.58 9.61 10.13
N ASN A 134 -3.17 8.73 10.94
CA ASN A 134 -4.56 8.29 10.79
C ASN A 134 -4.89 7.70 9.40
N THR A 135 -3.97 6.96 8.80
CA THR A 135 -4.24 6.30 7.51
C THR A 135 -4.92 4.96 7.75
N THR A 136 -6.03 4.74 7.06
CA THR A 136 -6.76 3.47 7.07
C THR A 136 -6.60 2.75 5.73
N ILE A 137 -6.16 1.48 5.79
CA ILE A 137 -6.04 0.57 4.65
C ILE A 137 -6.90 -0.64 4.96
N ARG A 138 -8.08 -0.77 4.33
CA ARG A 138 -8.99 -1.85 4.68
C ARG A 138 -9.69 -2.50 3.50
N ASN A 139 -9.99 -3.78 3.65
CA ASN A 139 -10.79 -4.58 2.71
C ASN A 139 -10.21 -4.57 1.28
N ASN A 140 -8.93 -4.34 1.07
CA ASN A 140 -8.32 -4.36 -0.24
C ASN A 140 -7.85 -5.77 -0.60
N ILE A 141 -7.87 -6.09 -1.90
CA ILE A 141 -7.18 -7.23 -2.49
C ILE A 141 -5.82 -6.72 -2.99
N ILE A 142 -4.74 -7.19 -2.37
CA ILE A 142 -3.38 -6.69 -2.61
C ILE A 142 -2.53 -7.84 -3.15
N SER A 143 -2.02 -7.72 -4.37
CA SER A 143 -1.34 -8.85 -4.99
C SER A 143 -0.12 -8.47 -5.84
N ASN A 144 0.73 -9.48 -6.08
CA ASN A 144 1.82 -9.46 -7.06
C ASN A 144 2.84 -8.31 -6.89
N PHE A 145 3.16 -7.98 -5.65
CA PHE A 145 4.20 -6.99 -5.30
C PHE A 145 5.61 -7.56 -5.42
N GLY A 146 6.59 -6.69 -5.65
CA GLY A 146 8.00 -7.11 -5.71
C GLY A 146 8.63 -7.35 -4.34
N TYR A 147 8.28 -6.54 -3.34
CA TYR A 147 8.91 -6.57 -2.01
C TYR A 147 7.88 -6.64 -0.88
N ALA A 148 6.84 -5.82 -0.88
CA ALA A 148 5.83 -5.82 0.17
C ALA A 148 4.42 -5.52 -0.36
N GLY A 149 3.41 -6.20 0.19
CA GLY A 149 2.03 -5.83 -0.05
C GLY A 149 1.75 -4.44 0.53
N VAL A 150 1.98 -4.27 1.84
CA VAL A 150 1.92 -2.98 2.53
C VAL A 150 3.26 -2.69 3.19
N TRP A 151 3.81 -1.53 2.92
CA TRP A 151 5.06 -1.06 3.51
C TRP A 151 4.84 0.24 4.27
N VAL A 152 4.79 0.16 5.60
CA VAL A 152 4.86 1.31 6.49
C VAL A 152 6.33 1.59 6.77
N LEU A 153 6.86 2.65 6.18
CA LEU A 153 8.22 3.11 6.43
C LEU A 153 8.25 3.92 7.75
N SER A 154 9.15 4.82 7.91
CA SER A 154 9.29 5.64 9.12
C SER A 154 8.22 6.72 9.24
N SER A 155 8.06 7.21 10.47
CA SER A 155 7.30 8.42 10.79
C SER A 155 5.84 8.41 10.31
N SER A 156 5.15 7.33 10.64
CA SER A 156 3.70 7.21 10.46
C SER A 156 3.09 6.75 11.79
N SER A 157 1.87 7.17 12.10
CA SER A 157 1.20 6.82 13.36
C SER A 157 -0.30 6.71 13.19
N ASN A 158 -0.93 5.97 14.11
CA ASN A 158 -2.36 5.67 14.06
C ASN A 158 -2.77 5.02 12.72
N ILE A 159 -1.97 4.06 12.29
CA ILE A 159 -2.22 3.35 11.03
C ILE A 159 -3.08 2.13 11.33
N LEU A 160 -4.17 1.99 10.58
CA LEU A 160 -5.03 0.82 10.61
C LEU A 160 -4.88 0.03 9.31
N ILE A 161 -4.50 -1.25 9.41
CA ILE A 161 -4.45 -2.20 8.29
C ILE A 161 -5.41 -3.33 8.64
N GLU A 162 -6.61 -3.35 8.03
CA GLU A 162 -7.70 -4.23 8.46
C GLU A 162 -8.36 -4.95 7.30
N GLY A 163 -8.63 -6.25 7.48
CA GLY A 163 -9.46 -7.02 6.57
C GLY A 163 -8.93 -7.17 5.15
N ASN A 164 -7.65 -6.87 4.90
CA ASN A 164 -7.08 -6.99 3.56
C ASN A 164 -6.73 -8.45 3.22
N GLU A 165 -6.87 -8.81 1.95
CA GLU A 165 -6.37 -10.06 1.40
C GLU A 165 -5.06 -9.79 0.64
N ILE A 166 -3.93 -10.38 1.10
CA ILE A 166 -2.58 -10.08 0.61
C ILE A 166 -1.91 -11.36 0.15
N PHE A 167 -1.55 -11.45 -1.13
CA PHE A 167 -0.95 -12.66 -1.70
C PHE A 167 -0.10 -12.39 -2.95
N GLN A 168 0.60 -13.42 -3.39
CA GLN A 168 1.35 -13.42 -4.66
C GLN A 168 1.01 -14.67 -5.47
N THR A 169 0.98 -14.54 -6.80
CA THR A 169 0.85 -15.69 -7.72
C THR A 169 2.22 -16.20 -8.20
N MET A 170 3.27 -15.37 -8.04
CA MET A 170 4.66 -15.71 -8.30
C MET A 170 5.61 -14.79 -7.53
N GLY A 171 6.83 -15.25 -7.27
CA GLY A 171 7.86 -14.43 -6.65
C GLY A 171 8.57 -13.50 -7.64
N TYR A 172 8.90 -12.30 -7.20
CA TYR A 172 9.58 -11.29 -8.02
C TYR A 172 10.97 -10.92 -7.49
N ASN A 173 11.21 -10.97 -6.20
CA ASN A 173 12.47 -10.61 -5.55
C ASN A 173 12.96 -11.71 -4.61
N THR A 174 14.18 -11.56 -4.12
CA THR A 174 14.76 -12.50 -3.16
C THR A 174 14.12 -12.43 -1.78
N THR A 175 13.56 -11.28 -1.41
CA THR A 175 12.89 -11.03 -0.12
C THR A 175 11.50 -10.50 -0.37
N SER A 176 10.50 -11.05 0.35
CA SER A 176 9.11 -10.61 0.24
C SER A 176 8.41 -10.60 1.60
N PHE A 177 7.52 -9.63 1.77
CA PHE A 177 6.70 -9.42 2.96
C PHE A 177 5.23 -9.23 2.59
N GLY A 178 4.32 -9.82 3.33
CA GLY A 178 2.92 -9.43 3.21
C GLY A 178 2.73 -7.99 3.73
N ILE A 179 3.09 -7.77 5.00
CA ILE A 179 3.13 -6.44 5.64
C ILE A 179 4.50 -6.26 6.29
N ILE A 180 5.15 -5.13 6.03
CA ILE A 180 6.35 -4.69 6.75
C ILE A 180 6.14 -3.29 7.30
N ALA A 181 6.39 -3.11 8.59
CA ALA A 181 6.24 -1.82 9.26
C ALA A 181 7.45 -1.51 10.14
N ALA A 182 7.97 -0.30 10.03
CA ALA A 182 9.12 0.16 10.81
C ALA A 182 8.99 1.64 11.20
N GLY A 183 9.51 2.01 12.39
CA GLY A 183 9.64 3.40 12.84
C GLY A 183 8.32 4.16 13.01
N PHE A 184 7.25 3.48 13.34
CA PHE A 184 5.94 4.05 13.65
C PHE A 184 5.72 4.12 15.17
N THR A 185 4.71 4.88 15.63
CA THR A 185 4.38 5.00 17.05
C THR A 185 3.06 4.34 17.44
N SER A 186 2.13 4.15 16.50
CA SER A 186 0.90 3.39 16.72
C SER A 186 0.49 2.67 15.44
N LEU A 187 0.16 1.36 15.55
CA LEU A 187 -0.20 0.52 14.41
C LEU A 187 -1.14 -0.60 14.85
N ASP A 188 -2.26 -0.71 14.16
CA ASP A 188 -3.19 -1.81 14.27
C ASP A 188 -3.19 -2.65 12.98
N ILE A 189 -2.93 -3.95 13.10
CA ILE A 189 -3.00 -4.95 12.01
C ILE A 189 -4.05 -5.98 12.39
N LEU A 190 -5.25 -5.86 11.81
CA LEU A 190 -6.43 -6.57 12.27
C LEU A 190 -7.06 -7.39 11.15
N ALA A 191 -7.38 -8.65 11.43
CA ALA A 191 -8.21 -9.50 10.57
C ALA A 191 -7.75 -9.62 9.11
N ASN A 192 -6.47 -9.43 8.79
CA ASN A 192 -5.95 -9.59 7.44
C ASN A 192 -5.74 -11.07 7.11
N LYS A 193 -5.89 -11.42 5.84
CA LYS A 193 -5.58 -12.73 5.28
C LYS A 193 -4.33 -12.62 4.41
N ILE A 194 -3.22 -13.20 4.86
CA ILE A 194 -1.91 -13.13 4.20
C ILE A 194 -1.49 -14.56 3.84
N TYR A 195 -1.26 -14.83 2.55
CA TYR A 195 -0.92 -16.17 2.09
C TYR A 195 -0.13 -16.14 0.78
N ASP A 196 0.44 -17.27 0.42
CA ASP A 196 1.19 -17.48 -0.83
C ASP A 196 2.26 -16.42 -1.07
N ILE A 197 2.90 -15.93 0.01
CA ILE A 197 4.02 -14.99 -0.12
C ILE A 197 5.22 -15.73 -0.70
N GLN A 198 5.68 -15.27 -1.86
CA GLN A 198 6.70 -15.95 -2.66
C GLN A 198 7.94 -15.06 -2.89
N SER A 199 9.06 -15.70 -3.20
CA SER A 199 10.26 -15.01 -3.66
C SER A 199 11.06 -15.88 -4.63
N THR A 200 11.84 -15.27 -5.49
CA THR A 200 12.71 -15.96 -6.47
C THR A 200 14.04 -16.42 -5.88
N GLY A 201 14.38 -15.97 -4.68
CA GLY A 201 15.69 -16.22 -4.05
C GLY A 201 15.62 -17.08 -2.80
N THR A 202 16.76 -17.19 -2.13
CA THR A 202 16.96 -18.02 -0.94
C THR A 202 16.85 -17.26 0.37
N THR A 203 16.49 -15.98 0.38
CA THR A 203 16.62 -15.13 1.56
C THR A 203 15.40 -15.16 2.48
N THR A 204 14.61 -14.11 2.54
CA THR A 204 13.63 -13.90 3.60
C THR A 204 12.20 -13.86 3.05
N LEU A 205 11.32 -14.65 3.65
CA LEU A 205 9.87 -14.55 3.49
C LEU A 205 9.21 -14.29 4.84
N ARG A 206 8.38 -13.27 4.94
CA ARG A 206 7.60 -12.99 6.15
C ARG A 206 6.17 -12.58 5.80
N GLY A 207 5.22 -13.12 6.54
CA GLY A 207 3.84 -12.67 6.45
C GLY A 207 3.72 -11.24 6.99
N ILE A 208 4.08 -11.05 8.26
CA ILE A 208 4.08 -9.74 8.92
C ILE A 208 5.44 -9.52 9.59
N GLN A 209 6.08 -8.39 9.32
CA GLN A 209 7.27 -7.94 10.02
C GLN A 209 7.02 -6.58 10.68
N ILE A 210 7.39 -6.47 11.95
CA ILE A 210 7.18 -5.27 12.76
C ILE A 210 8.48 -4.88 13.45
N SER A 211 8.86 -3.62 13.26
CA SER A 211 10.02 -2.98 13.91
C SER A 211 9.58 -1.61 14.47
N PRO A 212 8.94 -1.57 15.63
CA PRO A 212 8.36 -0.35 16.17
C PRO A 212 9.42 0.65 16.61
N ALA A 213 9.06 1.92 16.72
CA ALA A 213 9.83 2.88 17.48
C ALA A 213 9.75 2.57 18.99
N ALA A 214 10.67 3.10 19.78
CA ALA A 214 10.62 2.99 21.24
C ALA A 214 9.30 3.59 21.77
N GLY A 215 8.62 2.87 22.67
CA GLY A 215 7.33 3.29 23.25
C GLY A 215 6.12 3.15 22.33
N ALA A 216 6.26 2.53 21.16
CA ALA A 216 5.14 2.35 20.23
C ALA A 216 4.08 1.38 20.75
N THR A 217 2.83 1.63 20.39
CA THR A 217 1.70 0.73 20.62
C THR A 217 1.42 -0.07 19.34
N VAL A 218 1.32 -1.39 19.47
CA VAL A 218 1.08 -2.29 18.34
C VAL A 218 0.05 -3.34 18.70
N ASN A 219 -0.99 -3.46 17.89
CA ASN A 219 -1.97 -4.54 17.99
C ASN A 219 -1.93 -5.40 16.71
N VAL A 220 -1.73 -6.71 16.87
CA VAL A 220 -1.78 -7.69 15.79
C VAL A 220 -2.80 -8.75 16.17
N ILE A 221 -4.02 -8.61 15.67
CA ILE A 221 -5.18 -9.37 16.16
C ILE A 221 -5.92 -10.03 15.00
N ASN A 222 -6.29 -11.31 15.18
CA ASN A 222 -7.13 -12.09 14.26
C ASN A 222 -6.61 -12.18 12.81
N ASN A 223 -5.31 -12.03 12.58
CA ASN A 223 -4.77 -12.20 11.24
C ASN A 223 -4.59 -13.68 10.91
N PHE A 224 -4.98 -14.08 9.70
CA PHE A 224 -4.63 -15.36 9.13
C PHE A 224 -3.33 -15.21 8.32
N VAL A 225 -2.29 -15.94 8.69
CA VAL A 225 -1.00 -15.94 7.99
C VAL A 225 -0.63 -17.36 7.59
N SER A 226 -0.63 -17.63 6.28
CA SER A 226 -0.19 -18.92 5.72
C SER A 226 1.04 -18.71 4.85
N MET A 227 2.17 -19.30 5.23
CA MET A 227 3.41 -19.21 4.47
C MET A 227 3.60 -20.48 3.66
N MET A 228 3.63 -20.36 2.34
CA MET A 228 3.93 -21.49 1.47
C MET A 228 5.45 -21.74 1.47
N LEU A 229 5.83 -22.97 1.69
CA LEU A 229 7.20 -23.44 1.44
C LEU A 229 7.32 -23.66 -0.07
N ASP A 230 7.86 -22.69 -0.77
CA ASP A 230 8.33 -22.87 -2.12
C ASP A 230 9.53 -23.87 -2.13
N ASN A 231 9.72 -24.59 -3.22
CA ASN A 231 10.76 -25.62 -3.39
C ASN A 231 12.21 -25.10 -3.28
N GLY A 232 12.41 -23.84 -2.91
CA GLY A 232 13.70 -23.23 -2.68
C GLY A 232 14.17 -23.35 -1.23
N THR A 233 15.47 -23.41 -1.02
CA THR A 233 16.11 -23.35 0.32
C THR A 233 16.04 -21.92 0.86
N LYS A 234 14.91 -21.55 1.46
CA LYS A 234 14.79 -20.23 2.12
C LYS A 234 15.62 -20.22 3.41
N THR A 235 16.35 -19.16 3.65
CA THR A 235 17.15 -19.02 4.88
C THR A 235 16.30 -18.56 6.06
N THR A 236 15.22 -17.80 5.81
CA THR A 236 14.34 -17.31 6.85
C THR A 236 12.90 -17.28 6.36
N ILE A 237 12.01 -18.00 7.08
CA ILE A 237 10.56 -17.94 6.88
C ILE A 237 9.92 -17.67 8.23
N SER A 238 9.07 -16.65 8.30
CA SER A 238 8.32 -16.32 9.51
C SER A 238 6.89 -15.88 9.16
N GLY A 239 5.91 -16.45 9.83
CA GLY A 239 4.54 -15.95 9.72
C GLY A 239 4.45 -14.52 10.26
N ILE A 240 4.85 -14.34 11.53
CA ILE A 240 4.91 -13.03 12.19
C ILE A 240 6.30 -12.89 12.82
N TYR A 241 6.95 -11.74 12.59
CA TYR A 241 8.27 -11.47 13.10
C TYR A 241 8.34 -10.07 13.73
N PHE A 242 8.70 -10.02 14.99
CA PHE A 242 8.95 -8.78 15.73
C PHE A 242 10.46 -8.54 15.85
N LEU A 243 10.92 -7.39 15.39
CA LEU A 243 12.23 -6.85 15.71
C LEU A 243 12.05 -5.92 16.92
N GLY A 244 12.79 -6.19 18.01
CA GLY A 244 12.80 -5.30 19.17
C GLY A 244 13.35 -3.91 18.78
N SER A 245 12.81 -2.85 19.40
CA SER A 245 13.51 -1.57 19.43
C SER A 245 14.80 -1.79 20.24
N THR A 246 15.95 -1.42 19.70
CA THR A 246 17.15 -1.24 20.54
C THR A 246 16.91 0.03 21.33
N ASP A 247 16.69 -0.13 22.64
CA ASP A 247 16.68 0.96 23.61
C ASP A 247 18.02 1.71 23.56
#